data_8f0aea6c1d4ceec087d6e8e2bfbc9956
#
_entry.id   8f0aea6c1d4ceec087d6e8e2bfbc9956
#
_cell.length_a   1.000
_cell.length_b   1.000
_cell.length_c   1.000
_cell.angle_alpha   90.00
_cell.angle_beta   90.00
_cell.angle_gamma   90.00
#
_symmetry.space_group_name_H-M   'P 1'
#
loop_
_entity.id
_entity.type
_entity.pdbx_description
1 polymer ?
#
loop_
_entity_poly.entity_id
_entity_poly.type
_entity_poly.pdbx_seq_one_letter_code
_entity_poly.pdbx_strand_id
1 'polypeptide(L)'
;MNTDFRDIAGWLAAQAGAASVLVDDLRRLSGGAIQENWAADLVIDGGPHEGTVPVVIRCDAPSGVGDSHSRAQEFALLRAAFDAGVTVPEPLWRGDKSVFGRDFFVMRRVQGTAAGHRLVKEAAPGGDRRALTRRLGEEIARIQRVQPSADLTFLERPATHPARHFVAKSRAFLDAYHTPYPALEWVLRWLDNNVPDAGAWMPAQLVLAHRDFRTGNYMVDAQGLTAVLDWEFAAWSHPLEDLGWLCARCWRFGQQGEDRAAGGIGSRADLLAGYNAVSGRNVQPADLYYWEVFGELRWAMIAIDQGERHISGRERGLELALTSHIVPELELNLLRMTGIDFAREGQGHA
;
A
#
# COMPACT_ATOMS: atom_id res chain seq x y z
N MET A 1 -3.96 -26.67 -10.22
CA MET A 1 -3.80 -27.61 -9.09
C MET A 1 -4.85 -27.28 -8.07
N ASN A 2 -5.67 -28.25 -7.69
CA ASN A 2 -6.60 -28.06 -6.58
C ASN A 2 -5.77 -27.95 -5.30
N THR A 3 -5.76 -26.80 -4.65
CA THR A 3 -5.09 -26.59 -3.37
C THR A 3 -5.93 -27.30 -2.32
N ASP A 4 -5.50 -28.49 -1.89
CA ASP A 4 -6.22 -29.25 -0.88
C ASP A 4 -5.78 -28.76 0.51
N PHE A 5 -6.58 -27.86 1.08
CA PHE A 5 -6.35 -27.34 2.42
C PHE A 5 -6.65 -28.35 3.55
N ARG A 6 -7.07 -29.60 3.22
CA ARG A 6 -7.32 -30.63 4.23
C ARG A 6 -6.04 -31.04 4.95
N ASP A 7 -4.89 -30.96 4.26
CA ASP A 7 -3.61 -31.31 4.85
C ASP A 7 -3.09 -30.26 5.85
N ILE A 8 -3.63 -29.01 5.81
CA ILE A 8 -3.21 -27.96 6.73
C ILE A 8 -3.79 -28.10 8.15
N ALA A 9 -4.88 -28.89 8.35
CA ALA A 9 -5.59 -28.99 9.61
C ALA A 9 -4.70 -29.48 10.76
N GLY A 10 -3.86 -30.49 10.50
CA GLY A 10 -2.91 -31.02 11.50
C GLY A 10 -1.83 -29.99 11.86
N TRP A 11 -1.34 -29.25 10.88
CA TRP A 11 -0.39 -28.18 11.12
C TRP A 11 -1.03 -27.04 11.93
N LEU A 12 -2.27 -26.64 11.58
CA LEU A 12 -3.01 -25.61 12.33
C LEU A 12 -3.25 -26.03 13.78
N ALA A 13 -3.59 -27.29 14.04
CA ALA A 13 -3.77 -27.81 15.40
C ALA A 13 -2.47 -27.69 16.21
N ALA A 14 -1.34 -28.06 15.61
CA ALA A 14 -0.03 -27.90 16.25
C ALA A 14 0.31 -26.43 16.54
N GLN A 15 0.04 -25.51 15.61
CA GLN A 15 0.28 -24.08 15.81
C GLN A 15 -0.66 -23.47 16.88
N ALA A 16 -1.90 -23.89 16.91
CA ALA A 16 -2.90 -23.43 17.89
C ALA A 16 -2.71 -24.03 19.28
N GLY A 17 -1.85 -25.05 19.44
CA GLY A 17 -1.73 -25.83 20.67
C GLY A 17 -3.02 -26.58 21.01
N ALA A 18 -3.77 -26.99 19.99
CA ALA A 18 -5.09 -27.58 20.07
C ALA A 18 -5.06 -29.11 19.86
N ALA A 19 -6.07 -29.80 20.33
CA ALA A 19 -6.25 -31.25 20.10
C ALA A 19 -6.61 -31.53 18.63
N SER A 20 -7.46 -30.69 18.05
CA SER A 20 -7.81 -30.75 16.62
C SER A 20 -8.27 -29.43 16.08
N VAL A 21 -8.19 -29.28 14.77
CA VAL A 21 -8.74 -28.13 14.00
C VAL A 21 -9.49 -28.64 12.79
N LEU A 22 -10.74 -28.21 12.65
CA LEU A 22 -11.52 -28.38 11.43
C LEU A 22 -11.50 -27.06 10.63
N VAL A 23 -11.18 -27.14 9.35
CA VAL A 23 -11.26 -25.99 8.41
C VAL A 23 -12.62 -26.02 7.75
N ASP A 24 -13.48 -25.07 8.09
CA ASP A 24 -14.84 -24.93 7.57
C ASP A 24 -14.98 -23.66 6.73
N ASP A 25 -16.05 -23.58 5.93
CA ASP A 25 -16.38 -22.44 5.02
C ASP A 25 -15.17 -21.91 4.20
N LEU A 26 -14.34 -22.84 3.71
CA LEU A 26 -13.17 -22.46 2.93
C LEU A 26 -13.58 -21.91 1.56
N ARG A 27 -13.29 -20.64 1.32
CA ARG A 27 -13.59 -19.99 0.04
C ARG A 27 -12.51 -18.99 -0.37
N ARG A 28 -12.24 -18.94 -1.67
CA ARG A 28 -11.33 -17.94 -2.23
C ARG A 28 -11.99 -16.55 -2.19
N LEU A 29 -11.26 -15.55 -1.69
CA LEU A 29 -11.70 -14.16 -1.73
C LEU A 29 -11.40 -13.57 -3.10
N SER A 30 -12.34 -12.81 -3.66
CA SER A 30 -12.15 -12.01 -4.86
C SER A 30 -11.44 -10.71 -4.49
N GLY A 31 -10.38 -10.36 -5.23
CA GLY A 31 -9.60 -9.12 -5.00
C GLY A 31 -8.16 -9.42 -4.59
N GLY A 32 -7.23 -8.76 -5.24
CA GLY A 32 -5.78 -8.98 -5.15
C GLY A 32 -5.27 -9.56 -6.47
N ALA A 33 -4.64 -8.72 -7.30
CA ALA A 33 -4.16 -9.14 -8.62
C ALA A 33 -2.99 -10.14 -8.55
N ILE A 34 -2.30 -10.20 -7.40
CA ILE A 34 -0.98 -10.84 -7.30
C ILE A 34 -0.96 -11.97 -6.26
N GLN A 35 -1.89 -12.00 -5.32
CA GLN A 35 -1.89 -12.93 -4.17
C GLN A 35 -3.19 -13.69 -4.07
N GLU A 36 -3.13 -14.93 -3.58
CA GLU A 36 -4.33 -15.72 -3.28
C GLU A 36 -4.71 -15.59 -1.81
N ASN A 37 -5.91 -15.09 -1.56
CA ASN A 37 -6.49 -14.99 -0.23
C ASN A 37 -7.66 -15.97 -0.09
N TRP A 38 -7.63 -16.78 0.96
CA TRP A 38 -8.68 -17.74 1.27
C TRP A 38 -9.28 -17.45 2.63
N ALA A 39 -10.58 -17.23 2.70
CA ALA A 39 -11.29 -17.15 3.97
C ALA A 39 -11.66 -18.57 4.43
N ALA A 40 -11.58 -18.79 5.74
CA ALA A 40 -12.03 -20.01 6.39
C ALA A 40 -12.53 -19.70 7.80
N ASP A 41 -13.33 -20.60 8.37
CA ASP A 41 -13.67 -20.64 9.77
C ASP A 41 -12.98 -21.86 10.38
N LEU A 42 -12.06 -21.63 11.33
CA LEU A 42 -11.36 -22.69 12.04
C LEU A 42 -12.16 -23.07 13.28
N VAL A 43 -12.66 -24.29 13.34
CA VAL A 43 -13.25 -24.84 14.56
C VAL A 43 -12.14 -25.56 15.32
N ILE A 44 -11.71 -24.95 16.43
CA ILE A 44 -10.54 -25.35 17.23
C ILE A 44 -11.01 -26.00 18.50
N ASP A 45 -10.56 -27.24 18.73
CA ASP A 45 -10.86 -28.03 19.95
C ASP A 45 -9.65 -27.97 20.90
N GLY A 46 -9.83 -27.27 22.01
CA GLY A 46 -8.79 -27.04 23.03
C GLY A 46 -7.76 -26.02 22.68
N GLY A 47 -6.89 -25.67 23.65
CA GLY A 47 -5.82 -24.69 23.52
C GLY A 47 -6.27 -23.25 23.70
N PRO A 48 -5.31 -22.28 23.52
CA PRO A 48 -5.58 -20.86 23.76
C PRO A 48 -6.59 -20.22 22.78
N HIS A 49 -6.83 -20.87 21.63
CA HIS A 49 -7.71 -20.40 20.57
C HIS A 49 -8.99 -21.23 20.43
N GLU A 50 -9.41 -21.95 21.49
CA GLU A 50 -10.61 -22.81 21.48
C GLU A 50 -11.85 -22.06 20.97
N GLY A 51 -12.63 -22.72 20.10
CA GLY A 51 -13.85 -22.19 19.51
C GLY A 51 -13.73 -21.94 18.01
N THR A 52 -14.66 -21.15 17.47
CA THR A 52 -14.65 -20.81 16.04
C THR A 52 -13.86 -19.52 15.80
N VAL A 53 -12.77 -19.62 15.05
CA VAL A 53 -11.88 -18.51 14.71
C VAL A 53 -11.95 -18.22 13.21
N PRO A 54 -12.59 -17.11 12.79
CA PRO A 54 -12.58 -16.70 11.39
C PRO A 54 -11.19 -16.22 10.98
N VAL A 55 -10.66 -16.75 9.88
CA VAL A 55 -9.32 -16.44 9.39
C VAL A 55 -9.29 -16.12 7.91
N VAL A 56 -8.18 -15.51 7.49
CA VAL A 56 -7.72 -15.44 6.10
C VAL A 56 -6.36 -16.13 6.01
N ILE A 57 -6.23 -17.03 5.05
CA ILE A 57 -4.98 -17.68 4.68
C ILE A 57 -4.48 -16.96 3.43
N ARG A 58 -3.34 -16.26 3.53
CA ARG A 58 -2.72 -15.53 2.42
C ARG A 58 -1.53 -16.32 1.89
N CYS A 59 -1.60 -16.67 0.60
CA CYS A 59 -0.62 -17.53 -0.06
C CYS A 59 0.05 -16.79 -1.24
N ASP A 60 1.23 -17.27 -1.63
CA ASP A 60 1.82 -16.87 -2.90
C ASP A 60 0.91 -17.25 -4.06
N ALA A 61 0.73 -16.32 -5.01
CA ALA A 61 0.14 -16.64 -6.31
C ALA A 61 1.17 -17.36 -7.19
N PRO A 62 0.71 -18.09 -8.22
CA PRO A 62 1.61 -18.72 -9.20
C PRO A 62 2.47 -17.71 -9.99
N SER A 63 2.02 -16.45 -10.11
CA SER A 63 2.73 -15.34 -10.75
C SER A 63 3.17 -14.35 -9.67
N GLY A 64 4.47 -14.27 -9.37
CA GLY A 64 5.03 -13.31 -8.41
C GLY A 64 5.38 -11.98 -9.08
N VAL A 65 5.25 -10.85 -8.35
CA VAL A 65 5.86 -9.56 -8.72
C VAL A 65 7.23 -9.49 -8.07
N GLY A 66 8.27 -9.22 -8.87
CA GLY A 66 9.67 -9.26 -8.43
C GLY A 66 10.02 -8.31 -7.27
N ASP A 67 9.25 -7.25 -7.08
CA ASP A 67 9.49 -6.22 -6.05
C ASP A 67 8.62 -6.39 -4.79
N SER A 68 7.73 -7.39 -4.72
CA SER A 68 6.91 -7.62 -3.54
C SER A 68 7.64 -8.47 -2.49
N HIS A 69 7.38 -8.19 -1.21
CA HIS A 69 7.89 -8.99 -0.11
C HIS A 69 7.37 -10.43 -0.16
N SER A 70 8.21 -11.38 0.24
CA SER A 70 7.78 -12.77 0.45
C SER A 70 6.72 -12.86 1.56
N ARG A 71 5.96 -13.96 1.61
CA ARG A 71 4.95 -14.17 2.66
C ARG A 71 5.54 -14.14 4.07
N ALA A 72 6.78 -14.61 4.22
CA ALA A 72 7.50 -14.55 5.49
C ALA A 72 7.82 -13.09 5.90
N GLN A 73 8.25 -12.27 4.94
CA GLN A 73 8.57 -10.87 5.16
C GLN A 73 7.31 -10.04 5.43
N GLU A 74 6.24 -10.28 4.67
CA GLU A 74 4.94 -9.62 4.90
C GLU A 74 4.35 -9.98 6.26
N PHE A 75 4.45 -11.23 6.70
CA PHE A 75 4.04 -11.65 8.04
C PHE A 75 4.84 -10.93 9.14
N ALA A 76 6.16 -10.78 8.97
CA ALA A 76 7.00 -10.05 9.92
C ALA A 76 6.61 -8.56 10.00
N LEU A 77 6.31 -7.93 8.85
CA LEU A 77 5.79 -6.56 8.80
C LEU A 77 4.44 -6.41 9.50
N LEU A 78 3.51 -7.33 9.19
CA LEU A 78 2.18 -7.34 9.79
C LEU A 78 2.26 -7.52 11.32
N ARG A 79 3.16 -8.39 11.79
CA ARG A 79 3.43 -8.60 13.22
C ARG A 79 3.98 -7.32 13.87
N ALA A 80 4.99 -6.72 13.27
CA ALA A 80 5.57 -5.48 13.78
C ALA A 80 4.56 -4.32 13.83
N ALA A 81 3.68 -4.22 12.83
CA ALA A 81 2.61 -3.24 12.80
C ALA A 81 1.56 -3.51 13.89
N PHE A 82 1.16 -4.78 14.06
CA PHE A 82 0.21 -5.19 15.11
C PHE A 82 0.76 -4.86 16.51
N ASP A 83 2.01 -5.21 16.77
CA ASP A 83 2.68 -4.97 18.05
C ASP A 83 2.88 -3.46 18.34
N ALA A 84 2.99 -2.63 17.29
CA ALA A 84 3.03 -1.17 17.38
C ALA A 84 1.65 -0.52 17.56
N GLY A 85 0.56 -1.30 17.60
CA GLY A 85 -0.81 -0.83 17.78
C GLY A 85 -1.43 -0.23 16.53
N VAL A 86 -0.94 -0.57 15.33
CA VAL A 86 -1.60 -0.26 14.06
C VAL A 86 -2.83 -1.14 13.92
N THR A 87 -3.92 -0.58 13.41
CA THR A 87 -5.14 -1.34 13.14
C THR A 87 -4.93 -2.24 11.93
N VAL A 88 -4.53 -3.48 12.16
CA VAL A 88 -4.28 -4.51 11.16
C VAL A 88 -4.97 -5.82 11.54
N PRO A 89 -5.18 -6.77 10.62
CA PRO A 89 -5.59 -8.11 10.98
C PRO A 89 -4.56 -8.74 11.93
N GLU A 90 -5.00 -9.37 13.02
CA GLU A 90 -4.10 -10.07 13.94
C GLU A 90 -3.36 -11.19 13.19
N PRO A 91 -2.01 -11.13 13.07
CA PRO A 91 -1.22 -12.19 12.48
C PRO A 91 -1.13 -13.38 13.45
N LEU A 92 -1.64 -14.54 13.04
CA LEU A 92 -1.70 -15.73 13.88
C LEU A 92 -0.50 -16.63 13.68
N TRP A 93 -0.36 -17.23 12.50
CA TRP A 93 0.64 -18.25 12.22
C TRP A 93 1.22 -18.10 10.83
N ARG A 94 2.49 -18.47 10.67
CA ARG A 94 3.18 -18.51 9.38
C ARG A 94 3.63 -19.92 9.07
N GLY A 95 3.29 -20.41 7.87
CA GLY A 95 3.75 -21.67 7.32
C GLY A 95 4.58 -21.47 6.05
N ASP A 96 5.22 -22.54 5.62
CA ASP A 96 6.05 -22.58 4.42
C ASP A 96 5.62 -23.68 3.46
N LYS A 97 6.38 -23.84 2.38
CA LYS A 97 6.11 -24.81 1.30
C LYS A 97 6.04 -26.26 1.77
N SER A 98 6.61 -26.60 2.92
CA SER A 98 6.57 -27.97 3.44
C SER A 98 5.17 -28.43 3.87
N VAL A 99 4.28 -27.46 4.19
CA VAL A 99 2.92 -27.73 4.69
C VAL A 99 1.97 -28.10 3.55
N PHE A 100 1.91 -27.28 2.48
CA PHE A 100 1.04 -27.56 1.33
C PHE A 100 1.59 -27.02 -0.01
N GLY A 101 2.92 -26.94 -0.12
CA GLY A 101 3.63 -26.59 -1.38
C GLY A 101 3.75 -25.10 -1.67
N ARG A 102 3.30 -24.20 -0.80
CA ARG A 102 3.38 -22.75 -0.94
C ARG A 102 3.76 -22.09 0.38
N ASP A 103 4.42 -20.95 0.29
CA ASP A 103 4.59 -20.07 1.44
C ASP A 103 3.27 -19.35 1.74
N PHE A 104 2.92 -19.25 3.01
CA PHE A 104 1.65 -18.67 3.45
C PHE A 104 1.72 -18.13 4.88
N PHE A 105 0.72 -17.34 5.23
CA PHE A 105 0.43 -17.03 6.62
C PHE A 105 -1.09 -16.97 6.88
N VAL A 106 -1.43 -17.10 8.15
CA VAL A 106 -2.80 -17.06 8.65
C VAL A 106 -2.96 -15.83 9.53
N MET A 107 -3.99 -15.07 9.26
CA MET A 107 -4.38 -13.89 10.04
C MET A 107 -5.87 -13.96 10.40
N ARG A 108 -6.28 -13.29 11.46
CA ARG A 108 -7.69 -13.17 11.83
C ARG A 108 -8.47 -12.42 10.74
N ARG A 109 -9.61 -12.95 10.32
CA ARG A 109 -10.47 -12.30 9.34
C ARG A 109 -11.17 -11.12 10.00
N VAL A 110 -11.00 -9.92 9.39
CA VAL A 110 -11.70 -8.70 9.78
C VAL A 110 -12.95 -8.50 8.93
N GLN A 111 -13.95 -7.84 9.48
CA GLN A 111 -15.18 -7.51 8.76
C GLN A 111 -15.05 -6.16 8.05
N GLY A 112 -15.84 -5.97 6.98
CA GLY A 112 -15.89 -4.71 6.26
C GLY A 112 -15.65 -4.85 4.75
N THR A 113 -15.37 -3.73 4.12
CA THR A 113 -15.06 -3.64 2.69
C THR A 113 -13.83 -2.78 2.43
N ALA A 114 -13.02 -3.17 1.44
CA ALA A 114 -11.90 -2.39 0.92
C ALA A 114 -12.20 -1.85 -0.50
N ALA A 115 -13.42 -1.98 -1.00
CA ALA A 115 -13.79 -1.57 -2.34
C ALA A 115 -13.72 -0.04 -2.51
N GLY A 116 -12.58 0.48 -2.98
CA GLY A 116 -12.27 1.91 -3.04
C GLY A 116 -13.35 2.74 -3.76
N HIS A 117 -13.89 2.23 -4.88
CA HIS A 117 -14.97 2.91 -5.60
C HIS A 117 -16.26 3.07 -4.77
N ARG A 118 -16.55 2.11 -3.88
CA ARG A 118 -17.69 2.20 -2.95
C ARG A 118 -17.42 3.20 -1.84
N LEU A 119 -16.22 3.15 -1.23
CA LEU A 119 -15.78 4.09 -0.19
C LEU A 119 -15.87 5.54 -0.64
N VAL A 120 -15.53 5.81 -1.90
CA VAL A 120 -15.56 7.17 -2.45
C VAL A 120 -16.96 7.62 -2.85
N LYS A 121 -17.77 6.75 -3.45
CA LYS A 121 -19.08 7.10 -4.02
C LYS A 121 -20.22 6.98 -3.03
N GLU A 122 -20.21 5.97 -2.16
CA GLU A 122 -21.30 5.69 -1.24
C GLU A 122 -21.10 6.44 0.08
N ALA A 123 -22.20 6.87 0.72
CA ALA A 123 -22.15 7.58 2.00
C ALA A 123 -21.98 6.64 3.21
N ALA A 124 -22.42 5.38 3.09
CA ALA A 124 -22.52 4.45 4.21
C ALA A 124 -21.22 3.73 4.61
N PRO A 125 -20.35 3.27 3.67
CA PRO A 125 -19.12 2.61 4.09
C PRO A 125 -18.15 3.58 4.76
N GLY A 126 -17.62 3.19 5.93
CA GLY A 126 -16.63 3.96 6.66
C GLY A 126 -17.21 4.99 7.65
N GLY A 127 -18.51 5.08 7.80
CA GLY A 127 -19.16 5.99 8.74
C GLY A 127 -18.91 7.47 8.43
N ASP A 128 -18.59 8.26 9.44
CA ASP A 128 -18.21 9.68 9.26
C ASP A 128 -16.86 9.78 8.53
N ARG A 129 -16.89 10.31 7.31
CA ARG A 129 -15.69 10.46 6.46
C ARG A 129 -14.61 11.34 7.09
N ARG A 130 -14.98 12.36 7.84
CA ARG A 130 -14.02 13.23 8.53
C ARG A 130 -13.30 12.46 9.63
N ALA A 131 -14.06 11.71 10.43
CA ALA A 131 -13.51 10.87 11.48
C ALA A 131 -12.63 9.76 10.88
N LEU A 132 -13.07 9.11 9.79
CA LEU A 132 -12.29 8.11 9.08
C LEU A 132 -10.97 8.70 8.53
N THR A 133 -11.01 9.87 7.88
CA THR A 133 -9.81 10.51 7.32
C THR A 133 -8.82 10.85 8.42
N ARG A 134 -9.29 11.36 9.56
CA ARG A 134 -8.47 11.61 10.74
C ARG A 134 -7.84 10.31 11.25
N ARG A 135 -8.62 9.23 11.34
CA ARG A 135 -8.13 7.91 11.75
C ARG A 135 -7.03 7.38 10.81
N LEU A 136 -7.16 7.58 9.50
CA LEU A 136 -6.10 7.19 8.55
C LEU A 136 -4.79 7.93 8.83
N GLY A 137 -4.84 9.22 9.14
CA GLY A 137 -3.65 9.99 9.55
C GLY A 137 -3.03 9.43 10.83
N GLU A 138 -3.84 9.07 11.83
CA GLU A 138 -3.37 8.42 13.06
C GLU A 138 -2.68 7.08 12.76
N GLU A 139 -3.22 6.26 11.85
CA GLU A 139 -2.62 4.97 11.49
C GLU A 139 -1.26 5.15 10.80
N ILE A 140 -1.13 6.09 9.86
CA ILE A 140 0.17 6.40 9.25
C ILE A 140 1.19 6.77 10.34
N ALA A 141 0.80 7.60 11.31
CA ALA A 141 1.68 7.96 12.42
C ALA A 141 2.03 6.76 13.34
N ARG A 142 1.10 5.79 13.53
CA ARG A 142 1.39 4.55 14.28
C ARG A 142 2.34 3.64 13.53
N ILE A 143 2.18 3.48 12.20
CA ILE A 143 3.10 2.72 11.35
C ILE A 143 4.53 3.23 11.54
N GLN A 144 4.72 4.55 11.59
CA GLN A 144 6.03 5.18 11.76
C GLN A 144 6.66 4.97 13.15
N ARG A 145 5.93 4.42 14.12
CA ARG A 145 6.47 4.04 15.44
C ARG A 145 7.17 2.69 15.43
N VAL A 146 6.97 1.88 14.40
CA VAL A 146 7.68 0.60 14.24
C VAL A 146 9.18 0.88 14.19
N GLN A 147 9.93 0.20 15.05
CA GLN A 147 11.38 0.35 15.14
C GLN A 147 12.08 -0.74 14.33
N PRO A 148 13.29 -0.47 13.84
CA PRO A 148 14.14 -1.51 13.25
C PRO A 148 14.34 -2.67 14.23
N SER A 149 14.19 -3.90 13.72
CA SER A 149 14.39 -5.13 14.49
C SER A 149 15.12 -6.18 13.65
N ALA A 150 15.50 -7.29 14.28
CA ALA A 150 16.12 -8.41 13.57
C ALA A 150 15.20 -9.02 12.50
N ASP A 151 13.88 -8.98 12.72
CA ASP A 151 12.89 -9.53 11.81
C ASP A 151 12.64 -8.63 10.58
N LEU A 152 13.11 -7.37 10.59
CA LEU A 152 12.91 -6.39 9.52
C LEU A 152 14.21 -6.01 8.79
N THR A 153 15.27 -6.81 8.93
CA THR A 153 16.59 -6.55 8.29
C THR A 153 16.56 -6.67 6.76
N PHE A 154 15.54 -7.30 6.20
CA PHE A 154 15.34 -7.39 4.74
C PHE A 154 14.89 -6.05 4.12
N LEU A 155 14.42 -5.09 4.92
CA LEU A 155 14.01 -3.78 4.43
C LEU A 155 15.23 -2.92 4.12
N GLU A 156 15.31 -2.46 2.88
CA GLU A 156 16.36 -1.53 2.45
C GLU A 156 16.29 -0.23 3.27
N ARG A 157 17.45 0.25 3.69
CA ARG A 157 17.61 1.55 4.34
C ARG A 157 18.38 2.48 3.40
N PRO A 158 17.73 3.45 2.76
CA PRO A 158 18.41 4.39 1.89
C PRO A 158 19.56 5.11 2.62
N ALA A 159 20.75 5.11 2.03
CA ALA A 159 21.90 5.84 2.58
C ALA A 159 21.80 7.36 2.30
N THR A 160 21.01 7.73 1.29
CA THR A 160 20.73 9.12 0.91
C THR A 160 19.29 9.46 1.23
N HIS A 161 18.92 10.74 1.09
CA HIS A 161 17.53 11.17 1.24
C HIS A 161 16.59 10.28 0.40
N PRO A 162 15.47 9.74 0.96
CA PRO A 162 14.60 8.79 0.25
C PRO A 162 14.11 9.30 -1.11
N ALA A 163 13.81 10.60 -1.23
CA ALA A 163 13.41 11.18 -2.50
C ALA A 163 14.53 11.14 -3.55
N ARG A 164 15.79 11.43 -3.18
CA ARG A 164 16.94 11.32 -4.11
C ARG A 164 17.22 9.88 -4.51
N HIS A 165 17.10 8.96 -3.55
CA HIS A 165 17.20 7.52 -3.83
C HIS A 165 16.14 7.08 -4.85
N PHE A 166 14.89 7.50 -4.66
CA PHE A 166 13.80 7.22 -5.61
C PHE A 166 14.06 7.83 -6.99
N VAL A 167 14.48 9.10 -7.07
CA VAL A 167 14.80 9.78 -8.34
C VAL A 167 15.90 9.02 -9.10
N ALA A 168 16.96 8.59 -8.41
CA ALA A 168 18.04 7.82 -9.02
C ALA A 168 17.56 6.46 -9.55
N LYS A 169 16.77 5.72 -8.77
CA LYS A 169 16.16 4.45 -9.20
C LYS A 169 15.21 4.65 -10.39
N SER A 170 14.41 5.70 -10.38
CA SER A 170 13.47 6.01 -11.46
C SER A 170 14.16 6.37 -12.77
N ARG A 171 15.29 7.11 -12.73
CA ARG A 171 16.09 7.36 -13.92
C ARG A 171 16.66 6.06 -14.48
N ALA A 172 17.31 5.26 -13.65
CA ALA A 172 17.85 3.96 -14.08
C ALA A 172 16.77 3.05 -14.66
N PHE A 173 15.55 3.11 -14.12
CA PHE A 173 14.40 2.38 -14.67
C PHE A 173 14.02 2.89 -16.06
N LEU A 174 13.86 4.21 -16.25
CA LEU A 174 13.52 4.78 -17.56
C LEU A 174 14.62 4.56 -18.60
N ASP A 175 15.89 4.63 -18.20
CA ASP A 175 17.04 4.38 -19.09
C ASP A 175 17.10 2.93 -19.60
N ALA A 176 16.44 2.00 -18.88
CA ALA A 176 16.34 0.60 -19.30
C ALA A 176 15.27 0.37 -20.41
N TYR A 177 14.41 1.34 -20.65
CA TYR A 177 13.38 1.25 -21.69
C TYR A 177 13.81 1.99 -22.96
N HIS A 178 13.40 1.46 -24.12
CA HIS A 178 13.69 2.10 -25.42
C HIS A 178 12.79 3.29 -25.73
N THR A 179 11.63 3.39 -25.05
CA THR A 179 10.68 4.49 -25.24
C THR A 179 11.10 5.69 -24.38
N PRO A 180 11.30 6.87 -24.99
CA PRO A 180 11.63 8.07 -24.22
C PRO A 180 10.39 8.63 -23.51
N TYR A 181 10.57 9.08 -22.26
CA TYR A 181 9.54 9.71 -21.43
C TYR A 181 9.96 11.13 -21.01
N PRO A 182 9.98 12.13 -21.95
CA PRO A 182 10.51 13.46 -21.65
C PRO A 182 9.73 14.20 -20.56
N ALA A 183 8.43 13.97 -20.44
CA ALA A 183 7.61 14.55 -19.37
C ALA A 183 8.04 14.02 -18.00
N LEU A 184 8.30 12.73 -17.89
CA LEU A 184 8.72 12.11 -16.63
C LEU A 184 10.15 12.53 -16.26
N GLU A 185 11.06 12.69 -17.24
CA GLU A 185 12.41 13.22 -16.97
C GLU A 185 12.38 14.69 -16.49
N TRP A 186 11.47 15.52 -17.03
CA TRP A 186 11.20 16.85 -16.49
C TRP A 186 10.81 16.80 -15.02
N VAL A 187 9.87 15.91 -14.67
CA VAL A 187 9.39 15.75 -13.28
C VAL A 187 10.48 15.21 -12.37
N LEU A 188 11.31 14.27 -12.82
CA LEU A 188 12.47 13.79 -12.06
C LEU A 188 13.45 14.91 -11.73
N ARG A 189 13.71 15.82 -12.69
CA ARG A 189 14.53 17.01 -12.44
C ARG A 189 13.87 17.96 -11.44
N TRP A 190 12.56 18.17 -11.59
CA TRP A 190 11.82 18.98 -10.64
C TRP A 190 11.91 18.41 -9.21
N LEU A 191 11.68 17.12 -9.05
CA LEU A 191 11.80 16.45 -7.75
C LEU A 191 13.22 16.55 -7.17
N ASP A 192 14.25 16.37 -7.98
CA ASP A 192 15.64 16.45 -7.53
C ASP A 192 16.04 17.87 -7.06
N ASN A 193 15.51 18.89 -7.73
CA ASN A 193 15.78 20.29 -7.42
C ASN A 193 14.95 20.82 -6.23
N ASN A 194 13.84 20.18 -5.88
CA ASN A 194 12.91 20.63 -4.84
C ASN A 194 12.84 19.68 -3.63
N VAL A 195 13.84 18.82 -3.43
CA VAL A 195 13.86 17.88 -2.29
C VAL A 195 13.68 18.66 -0.98
N PRO A 196 12.62 18.41 -0.21
CA PRO A 196 12.44 19.06 1.10
C PRO A 196 13.53 18.58 2.06
N ASP A 197 13.95 19.48 2.96
CA ASP A 197 14.94 19.20 4.03
C ASP A 197 16.27 18.62 3.55
N ALA A 198 16.62 18.77 2.26
CA ALA A 198 17.81 18.16 1.65
C ALA A 198 19.12 18.48 2.40
N GLY A 199 19.20 19.65 3.03
CA GLY A 199 20.37 20.08 3.82
C GLY A 199 20.38 19.65 5.29
N ALA A 200 19.24 19.20 5.82
CA ALA A 200 19.07 18.85 7.23
C ALA A 200 18.71 17.37 7.45
N TRP A 201 18.46 16.62 6.37
CA TRP A 201 18.04 15.22 6.48
C TRP A 201 19.15 14.31 7.00
N MET A 202 18.77 13.39 7.90
CA MET A 202 19.66 12.38 8.47
C MET A 202 19.03 10.98 8.38
N PRO A 203 19.82 9.90 8.22
CA PRO A 203 19.29 8.52 8.18
C PRO A 203 18.50 8.11 9.42
N ALA A 204 18.71 8.77 10.55
CA ALA A 204 17.93 8.55 11.77
C ALA A 204 16.47 9.03 11.66
N GLN A 205 16.13 9.81 10.64
CA GLN A 205 14.76 10.29 10.38
C GLN A 205 13.93 9.30 9.56
N LEU A 206 14.54 8.21 9.06
CA LEU A 206 13.80 7.15 8.38
C LEU A 206 12.77 6.52 9.32
N VAL A 207 11.58 6.33 8.79
CA VAL A 207 10.47 5.64 9.44
C VAL A 207 10.01 4.47 8.58
N LEU A 208 9.30 3.51 9.17
CA LEU A 208 8.57 2.54 8.36
C LEU A 208 7.46 3.26 7.60
N ALA A 209 7.42 3.09 6.29
CA ALA A 209 6.36 3.54 5.41
C ALA A 209 5.67 2.31 4.80
N HIS A 210 4.36 2.36 4.69
CA HIS A 210 3.57 1.32 4.05
C HIS A 210 3.81 1.25 2.54
N ARG A 211 4.03 2.43 1.95
CA ARG A 211 4.30 2.68 0.53
C ARG A 211 3.20 2.29 -0.44
N ASP A 212 2.08 1.78 0.05
CA ASP A 212 0.84 1.65 -0.72
C ASP A 212 -0.39 1.99 0.14
N PHE A 213 -0.25 2.98 1.02
CA PHE A 213 -1.33 3.45 1.90
C PHE A 213 -2.32 4.30 1.11
N ARG A 214 -3.32 3.67 0.51
CA ARG A 214 -4.32 4.31 -0.36
C ARG A 214 -5.72 3.72 -0.15
N THR A 215 -6.73 4.45 -0.61
CA THR A 215 -8.10 3.94 -0.65
C THR A 215 -8.17 2.69 -1.53
N GLY A 216 -8.59 1.59 -0.93
CA GLY A 216 -8.54 0.24 -1.49
C GLY A 216 -7.62 -0.71 -0.73
N ASN A 217 -6.64 -0.18 0.03
CA ASN A 217 -5.72 -0.98 0.87
C ASN A 217 -5.99 -0.85 2.37
N TYR A 218 -7.17 -0.41 2.73
CA TYR A 218 -7.71 -0.51 4.08
C TYR A 218 -9.18 -0.92 4.05
N MET A 219 -9.62 -1.61 5.10
CA MET A 219 -11.00 -2.05 5.26
C MET A 219 -11.75 -1.12 6.20
N VAL A 220 -13.03 -0.94 5.92
CA VAL A 220 -13.95 -0.18 6.75
C VAL A 220 -15.29 -0.91 6.90
N ASP A 221 -15.96 -0.66 8.01
CA ASP A 221 -17.37 -0.98 8.23
C ASP A 221 -18.18 0.30 8.51
N ALA A 222 -19.39 0.16 9.03
CA ALA A 222 -20.25 1.29 9.37
C ALA A 222 -19.70 2.15 10.52
N GLN A 223 -18.78 1.63 11.32
CA GLN A 223 -18.16 2.30 12.47
C GLN A 223 -16.85 3.00 12.12
N GLY A 224 -16.24 2.67 10.97
CA GLY A 224 -14.98 3.27 10.51
C GLY A 224 -13.94 2.26 10.05
N LEU A 225 -12.66 2.56 10.30
CA LEU A 225 -11.53 1.72 9.91
C LEU A 225 -11.49 0.40 10.71
N THR A 226 -11.42 -0.72 10.00
CA THR A 226 -11.30 -2.06 10.62
C THR A 226 -9.93 -2.68 10.40
N ALA A 227 -9.22 -2.38 9.30
CA ALA A 227 -7.84 -2.84 9.10
C ALA A 227 -7.11 -2.07 8.00
N VAL A 228 -5.80 -1.91 8.15
CA VAL A 228 -4.85 -1.57 7.08
C VAL A 228 -4.33 -2.88 6.50
N LEU A 229 -4.29 -2.99 5.17
CA LEU A 229 -3.99 -4.20 4.40
C LEU A 229 -2.81 -3.97 3.45
N ASP A 230 -2.26 -5.05 2.91
CA ASP A 230 -1.36 -5.08 1.76
C ASP A 230 0.01 -4.44 2.01
N TRP A 231 0.80 -5.10 2.86
CA TRP A 231 2.10 -4.64 3.34
C TRP A 231 3.28 -5.01 2.42
N GLU A 232 3.00 -5.51 1.22
CA GLU A 232 4.00 -6.11 0.33
C GLU A 232 5.04 -5.13 -0.22
N PHE A 233 4.83 -3.79 -0.09
CA PHE A 233 5.76 -2.75 -0.56
C PHE A 233 6.38 -1.92 0.57
N ALA A 234 6.11 -2.26 1.82
CA ALA A 234 6.61 -1.49 2.96
C ALA A 234 8.14 -1.38 2.96
N ALA A 235 8.66 -0.21 3.34
CA ALA A 235 10.11 0.05 3.38
C ALA A 235 10.42 1.19 4.35
N TRP A 236 11.71 1.36 4.67
CA TRP A 236 12.19 2.54 5.38
C TRP A 236 12.20 3.74 4.43
N SER A 237 11.50 4.81 4.79
CA SER A 237 11.37 5.99 3.96
C SER A 237 11.15 7.28 4.75
N HIS A 238 10.81 8.35 4.02
CA HIS A 238 10.52 9.65 4.59
C HIS A 238 9.13 9.68 5.25
N PRO A 239 8.96 10.37 6.40
CA PRO A 239 7.68 10.42 7.12
C PRO A 239 6.47 10.91 6.30
N LEU A 240 6.68 11.72 5.28
CA LEU A 240 5.59 12.28 4.48
C LEU A 240 5.25 11.47 3.22
N GLU A 241 5.98 10.36 2.93
CA GLU A 241 5.76 9.58 1.70
C GLU A 241 4.33 9.00 1.65
N ASP A 242 3.87 8.31 2.70
CA ASP A 242 2.53 7.71 2.73
C ASP A 242 1.41 8.78 2.74
N LEU A 243 1.64 9.91 3.40
CA LEU A 243 0.69 11.02 3.39
C LEU A 243 0.52 11.59 1.98
N GLY A 244 1.65 11.83 1.28
CA GLY A 244 1.64 12.29 -0.11
C GLY A 244 1.05 11.27 -1.06
N TRP A 245 1.35 9.97 -0.85
CA TRP A 245 0.77 8.88 -1.65
C TRP A 245 -0.75 8.84 -1.53
N LEU A 246 -1.30 8.89 -0.31
CA LEU A 246 -2.76 8.92 -0.10
C LEU A 246 -3.40 10.18 -0.72
N CYS A 247 -2.68 11.32 -0.71
CA CYS A 247 -3.17 12.58 -1.25
C CYS A 247 -2.89 12.74 -2.76
N ALA A 248 -2.12 11.84 -3.39
CA ALA A 248 -1.84 11.90 -4.82
C ALA A 248 -3.13 11.86 -5.64
N ARG A 249 -3.15 12.61 -6.75
CA ARG A 249 -4.36 12.79 -7.55
C ARG A 249 -4.89 11.49 -8.13
N CYS A 250 -3.99 10.57 -8.50
CA CYS A 250 -4.31 9.24 -9.03
C CYS A 250 -5.17 8.40 -8.08
N TRP A 251 -5.12 8.63 -6.76
CA TRP A 251 -5.88 7.87 -5.76
C TRP A 251 -7.18 8.53 -5.31
N ARG A 252 -7.60 9.61 -5.95
CA ARG A 252 -8.84 10.33 -5.58
C ARG A 252 -10.09 9.80 -6.30
N PHE A 253 -9.97 8.79 -7.15
CA PHE A 253 -11.11 8.22 -7.90
C PHE A 253 -11.92 9.26 -8.68
N GLY A 254 -11.21 10.23 -9.30
CA GLY A 254 -11.82 11.33 -10.05
C GLY A 254 -12.42 12.45 -9.20
N GLN A 255 -12.33 12.36 -7.87
CA GLN A 255 -12.79 13.43 -6.98
C GLN A 255 -11.91 14.68 -7.08
N GLN A 256 -12.54 15.84 -7.08
CA GLN A 256 -11.89 17.15 -7.13
C GLN A 256 -12.16 17.90 -5.82
N GLY A 257 -11.35 18.93 -5.57
CA GLY A 257 -11.52 19.78 -4.39
C GLY A 257 -10.74 19.30 -3.16
N GLU A 258 -10.53 20.22 -2.23
CA GLU A 258 -9.74 19.99 -1.03
C GLU A 258 -10.43 19.05 -0.04
N ASP A 259 -11.75 19.07 0.00
CA ASP A 259 -12.60 18.20 0.85
C ASP A 259 -12.50 16.71 0.49
N ARG A 260 -11.89 16.39 -0.66
CA ARG A 260 -11.68 15.04 -1.20
C ARG A 260 -10.23 14.74 -1.54
N ALA A 261 -9.29 15.57 -1.09
CA ALA A 261 -7.89 15.47 -1.46
C ALA A 261 -7.16 14.26 -0.85
N ALA A 262 -7.62 13.74 0.29
CA ALA A 262 -7.08 12.54 0.90
C ALA A 262 -7.86 11.30 0.41
N GLY A 263 -7.30 10.55 -0.53
CA GLY A 263 -7.84 9.28 -1.03
C GLY A 263 -9.26 9.36 -1.63
N GLY A 264 -9.72 10.54 -2.03
CA GLY A 264 -11.08 10.75 -2.53
C GLY A 264 -12.18 10.76 -1.46
N ILE A 265 -11.80 10.67 -0.17
CA ILE A 265 -12.76 10.54 0.94
C ILE A 265 -12.80 11.73 1.88
N GLY A 266 -11.71 12.47 2.05
CA GLY A 266 -11.64 13.59 3.00
C GLY A 266 -10.60 14.63 2.66
N SER A 267 -10.43 15.64 3.53
CA SER A 267 -9.49 16.73 3.34
C SER A 267 -8.08 16.41 3.84
N ARG A 268 -7.05 17.10 3.28
CA ARG A 268 -5.70 17.07 3.83
C ARG A 268 -5.67 17.55 5.28
N ALA A 269 -6.46 18.56 5.61
CA ALA A 269 -6.53 19.09 6.96
C ALA A 269 -7.00 18.06 7.99
N ASP A 270 -8.03 17.26 7.68
CA ASP A 270 -8.51 16.20 8.57
C ASP A 270 -7.47 15.06 8.69
N LEU A 271 -6.83 14.67 7.58
CA LEU A 271 -5.74 13.69 7.59
C LEU A 271 -4.59 14.14 8.51
N LEU A 272 -4.12 15.37 8.31
CA LEU A 272 -3.01 15.94 9.08
C LEU A 272 -3.36 16.19 10.54
N ALA A 273 -4.62 16.52 10.84
CA ALA A 273 -5.08 16.65 12.23
C ALA A 273 -4.90 15.32 13.00
N GLY A 274 -5.21 14.17 12.37
CA GLY A 274 -4.96 12.85 12.95
C GLY A 274 -3.47 12.51 13.04
N TYR A 275 -2.74 12.71 11.95
CA TYR A 275 -1.31 12.44 11.88
C TYR A 275 -0.50 13.25 12.92
N ASN A 276 -0.71 14.57 12.98
CA ASN A 276 0.00 15.46 13.90
C ASN A 276 -0.28 15.12 15.35
N ALA A 277 -1.55 14.77 15.67
CA ALA A 277 -1.96 14.40 17.04
C ALA A 277 -1.19 13.17 17.57
N VAL A 278 -0.85 12.20 16.71
CA VAL A 278 -0.19 10.96 17.11
C VAL A 278 1.33 11.01 16.92
N SER A 279 1.81 11.66 15.84
CA SER A 279 3.22 11.78 15.54
C SER A 279 3.95 12.84 16.37
N GLY A 280 3.20 13.82 16.92
CA GLY A 280 3.77 15.01 17.58
C GLY A 280 4.42 16.00 16.63
N ARG A 281 4.29 15.80 15.30
CA ARG A 281 4.78 16.71 14.26
C ARG A 281 3.79 17.85 14.03
N ASN A 282 4.20 18.87 13.30
CA ASN A 282 3.34 19.98 12.88
C ASN A 282 3.36 20.13 11.36
N VAL A 283 2.96 19.06 10.65
CA VAL A 283 2.91 19.03 9.18
C VAL A 283 1.73 19.85 8.68
N GLN A 284 1.99 20.70 7.68
CA GLN A 284 0.99 21.55 7.04
C GLN A 284 0.58 20.99 5.67
N PRO A 285 -0.60 21.32 5.13
CA PRO A 285 -1.03 20.86 3.81
C PRO A 285 -0.02 21.18 2.68
N ALA A 286 0.68 22.29 2.77
CA ALA A 286 1.69 22.68 1.79
C ALA A 286 2.90 21.72 1.76
N ASP A 287 3.24 21.11 2.89
CA ASP A 287 4.37 20.17 2.99
C ASP A 287 4.12 18.86 2.21
N LEU A 288 2.86 18.56 1.90
CA LEU A 288 2.49 17.34 1.16
C LEU A 288 2.69 17.49 -0.35
N TYR A 289 2.76 18.72 -0.89
CA TYR A 289 2.76 18.94 -2.33
C TYR A 289 3.88 18.21 -3.06
N TYR A 290 5.10 18.28 -2.53
CA TYR A 290 6.24 17.54 -3.05
C TYR A 290 5.97 16.04 -3.11
N TRP A 291 5.40 15.49 -2.04
CA TRP A 291 5.14 14.06 -1.90
C TRP A 291 3.93 13.59 -2.72
N GLU A 292 3.02 14.48 -3.06
CA GLU A 292 1.95 14.21 -4.03
C GLU A 292 2.51 14.10 -5.45
N VAL A 293 3.43 15.00 -5.85
CA VAL A 293 4.16 14.90 -7.13
C VAL A 293 4.97 13.61 -7.19
N PHE A 294 5.68 13.30 -6.10
CA PHE A 294 6.43 12.06 -5.94
C PHE A 294 5.52 10.83 -6.11
N GLY A 295 4.36 10.83 -5.47
CA GLY A 295 3.38 9.75 -5.55
C GLY A 295 2.82 9.57 -6.96
N GLU A 296 2.44 10.64 -7.61
CA GLU A 296 1.94 10.63 -8.99
C GLU A 296 2.98 10.08 -9.98
N LEU A 297 4.27 10.49 -9.84
CA LEU A 297 5.37 9.95 -10.64
C LEU A 297 5.59 8.46 -10.35
N ARG A 298 5.56 8.05 -9.08
CA ARG A 298 5.71 6.65 -8.70
C ARG A 298 4.62 5.77 -9.34
N TRP A 299 3.39 6.26 -9.39
CA TRP A 299 2.32 5.53 -10.07
C TRP A 299 2.56 5.45 -11.58
N ALA A 300 3.09 6.50 -12.23
CA ALA A 300 3.47 6.45 -13.64
C ALA A 300 4.53 5.36 -13.91
N MET A 301 5.57 5.26 -13.05
CA MET A 301 6.59 4.22 -13.16
C MET A 301 5.99 2.80 -13.04
N ILE A 302 5.10 2.59 -12.08
CA ILE A 302 4.40 1.31 -11.89
C ILE A 302 3.53 0.99 -13.12
N ALA A 303 2.83 1.98 -13.66
CA ALA A 303 1.98 1.79 -14.83
C ALA A 303 2.79 1.42 -16.09
N ILE A 304 3.97 2.01 -16.26
CA ILE A 304 4.91 1.65 -17.33
C ILE A 304 5.39 0.20 -17.15
N ASP A 305 5.85 -0.19 -15.95
CA ASP A 305 6.32 -1.56 -15.72
C ASP A 305 5.21 -2.59 -15.98
N GLN A 306 4.01 -2.33 -15.52
CA GLN A 306 2.87 -3.22 -15.77
C GLN A 306 2.58 -3.37 -17.28
N GLY A 307 2.62 -2.26 -18.02
CA GLY A 307 2.49 -2.28 -19.48
C GLY A 307 3.57 -3.10 -20.17
N GLU A 308 4.83 -2.90 -19.77
CA GLU A 308 5.97 -3.63 -20.31
C GLU A 308 5.95 -5.12 -19.99
N ARG A 309 5.48 -5.51 -18.82
CA ARG A 309 5.25 -6.93 -18.47
C ARG A 309 4.25 -7.57 -19.41
N HIS A 310 3.18 -6.85 -19.77
CA HIS A 310 2.19 -7.33 -20.73
C HIS A 310 2.74 -7.42 -22.16
N ILE A 311 3.38 -6.34 -22.65
CA ILE A 311 3.89 -6.23 -24.04
C ILE A 311 5.01 -7.23 -24.28
N SER A 312 5.94 -7.38 -23.33
CA SER A 312 7.06 -8.33 -23.43
C SER A 312 6.61 -9.79 -23.32
N GLY A 313 5.38 -10.05 -22.91
CA GLY A 313 4.85 -11.40 -22.69
C GLY A 313 5.35 -12.08 -21.41
N ARG A 314 6.10 -11.36 -20.55
CA ARG A 314 6.51 -11.86 -19.22
C ARG A 314 5.28 -12.21 -18.38
N GLU A 315 4.23 -11.39 -18.48
CA GLU A 315 2.94 -11.63 -17.84
C GLU A 315 1.83 -11.02 -18.69
N ARG A 316 0.89 -11.84 -19.16
CA ARG A 316 -0.25 -11.38 -19.98
C ARG A 316 -1.49 -11.20 -19.12
N GLY A 317 -2.01 -9.98 -19.07
CA GLY A 317 -3.22 -9.65 -18.33
C GLY A 317 -3.89 -8.41 -18.91
N LEU A 318 -5.24 -8.42 -18.98
CA LEU A 318 -5.98 -7.25 -19.43
C LEU A 318 -5.78 -6.05 -18.49
N GLU A 319 -5.72 -6.30 -17.18
CA GLU A 319 -5.50 -5.26 -16.16
C GLU A 319 -4.16 -4.56 -16.35
N LEU A 320 -3.08 -5.33 -16.62
CA LEU A 320 -1.76 -4.80 -16.89
C LEU A 320 -1.74 -3.91 -18.14
N ALA A 321 -2.39 -4.38 -19.22
CA ALA A 321 -2.54 -3.60 -20.44
C ALA A 321 -3.30 -2.30 -20.21
N LEU A 322 -4.44 -2.35 -19.50
CA LEU A 322 -5.27 -1.18 -19.20
C LEU A 322 -4.52 -0.19 -18.31
N THR A 323 -3.72 -0.65 -17.37
CA THR A 323 -2.96 0.24 -16.48
C THR A 323 -1.97 1.09 -17.25
N SER A 324 -1.35 0.58 -18.32
CA SER A 324 -0.42 1.37 -19.14
C SER A 324 -1.09 2.56 -19.86
N HIS A 325 -2.39 2.47 -20.15
CA HIS A 325 -3.12 3.55 -20.82
C HIS A 325 -3.31 4.80 -19.98
N ILE A 326 -3.09 4.74 -18.66
CA ILE A 326 -3.18 5.93 -17.80
C ILE A 326 -1.91 6.79 -17.82
N VAL A 327 -0.79 6.30 -18.35
CA VAL A 327 0.51 7.01 -18.36
C VAL A 327 0.39 8.42 -18.96
N PRO A 328 -0.25 8.66 -20.13
CA PRO A 328 -0.38 10.01 -20.67
C PRO A 328 -1.19 10.98 -19.77
N GLU A 329 -2.20 10.48 -19.05
CA GLU A 329 -2.93 11.28 -18.08
C GLU A 329 -2.05 11.68 -16.90
N LEU A 330 -1.24 10.74 -16.41
CA LEU A 330 -0.29 10.99 -15.32
C LEU A 330 0.78 11.98 -15.74
N GLU A 331 1.34 11.88 -16.96
CA GLU A 331 2.28 12.85 -17.53
C GLU A 331 1.68 14.24 -17.58
N LEU A 332 0.45 14.39 -18.09
CA LEU A 332 -0.24 15.67 -18.15
C LEU A 332 -0.47 16.27 -16.76
N ASN A 333 -0.89 15.46 -15.78
CA ASN A 333 -1.07 15.91 -14.40
C ASN A 333 0.26 16.37 -13.79
N LEU A 334 1.30 15.59 -13.96
CA LEU A 334 2.65 15.88 -13.46
C LEU A 334 3.23 17.16 -14.06
N LEU A 335 3.10 17.38 -15.36
CA LEU A 335 3.54 18.60 -16.01
C LEU A 335 2.82 19.84 -15.44
N ARG A 336 1.50 19.75 -15.23
CA ARG A 336 0.71 20.82 -14.59
C ARG A 336 1.15 21.06 -13.15
N MET A 337 1.39 20.01 -12.39
CA MET A 337 1.87 20.11 -11.01
C MET A 337 3.30 20.70 -10.93
N THR A 338 4.12 20.54 -11.95
CA THR A 338 5.50 21.05 -11.96
C THR A 338 5.68 22.37 -12.70
N GLY A 339 4.56 23.07 -12.97
CA GLY A 339 4.57 24.47 -13.44
C GLY A 339 4.49 24.66 -14.95
N ILE A 340 4.19 23.63 -15.73
CA ILE A 340 3.91 23.79 -17.17
C ILE A 340 2.47 24.26 -17.35
N ASP A 341 2.31 25.46 -17.86
CA ASP A 341 1.00 26.08 -18.13
C ASP A 341 0.65 25.98 -19.62
N PHE A 342 -0.18 25.02 -19.97
CA PHE A 342 -0.65 24.81 -21.35
C PHE A 342 -1.63 25.88 -21.83
N ALA A 343 -2.17 26.73 -20.94
CA ALA A 343 -3.12 27.79 -21.33
C ALA A 343 -2.44 29.01 -22.03
N ARG A 344 -1.13 29.16 -21.85
CA ARG A 344 -0.36 30.29 -22.46
C ARG A 344 -0.01 30.06 -23.93
N GLU A 345 0.02 28.84 -24.44
CA GLU A 345 0.39 28.55 -25.81
C GLU A 345 -0.70 28.90 -26.84
N GLY A 346 -1.98 29.02 -26.42
CA GLY A 346 -3.10 29.36 -27.28
C GLY A 346 -3.27 30.88 -27.60
N GLN A 347 -2.50 31.75 -26.94
CA GLN A 347 -2.65 33.21 -27.12
C GLN A 347 -1.56 33.86 -27.99
N GLY A 348 -0.66 33.08 -28.56
CA GLY A 348 0.53 33.61 -29.26
C GLY A 348 0.48 33.66 -30.78
N HIS A 349 -0.64 33.31 -31.43
CA HIS A 349 -0.80 33.44 -32.88
C HIS A 349 -2.24 33.87 -33.23
N ALA A 350 -2.57 35.14 -33.04
CA ALA A 350 -3.67 35.81 -33.68
C ALA A 350 -3.18 37.13 -34.29
#